data_4dca9e1772ed2616ef38b6a775540138
#
_entry.id   4dca9e1772ed2616ef38b6a775540138
#
_cell.length_a   1.000
_cell.length_b   1.000
_cell.length_c   1.000
_cell.angle_alpha   90.00
_cell.angle_beta   90.00
_cell.angle_gamma   90.00
#
_symmetry.space_group_name_H-M   'P 1'
#
loop_
_entity.id
_entity.type
_entity.pdbx_description
1 polymer ?
#
loop_
_entity_poly.entity_id
_entity_poly.type
_entity_poly.pdbx_seq_one_letter_code
_entity_poly.pdbx_strand_id
1 'polypeptide(L)'
;IEELERAAVIGYKMHTTAMILGKPGVTEKFVGGQVSGIASSYGSMVSFPTIFSQHGEIMHGNPSMAVLEAGRLALCDCGAETVNHYCSDNTRTFPVSGKFTQKQLEIYKVVEECHDAALKLSKPGVKYMDVHFAVCRILFDRMKELGLAKGDTDAAVAAGAHAMFLPHGLGHMM
;
A
#
# COMPACT_ATOMS: atom_id res chain seq x y z
N ILE A 1 17.23 -14.94 1.46
CA ILE A 1 17.13 -13.78 0.54
C ILE A 1 16.55 -14.22 -0.79
N GLU A 2 17.13 -15.21 -1.49
CA GLU A 2 16.66 -15.67 -2.82
C GLU A 2 15.17 -16.03 -2.84
N GLU A 3 14.63 -16.69 -1.82
CA GLU A 3 13.23 -17.03 -1.73
C GLU A 3 12.33 -15.78 -1.54
N LEU A 4 12.79 -14.80 -0.76
CA LEU A 4 12.08 -13.52 -0.63
C LEU A 4 12.07 -12.76 -1.97
N GLU A 5 13.17 -12.79 -2.72
CA GLU A 5 13.24 -12.20 -4.05
C GLU A 5 12.29 -12.91 -5.04
N ARG A 6 12.19 -14.24 -4.98
CA ARG A 6 11.21 -15.01 -5.78
C ARG A 6 9.78 -14.59 -5.44
N ALA A 7 9.43 -14.54 -4.16
CA ALA A 7 8.11 -14.07 -3.71
C ALA A 7 7.85 -12.64 -4.19
N ALA A 8 8.84 -11.74 -4.08
CA ALA A 8 8.71 -10.36 -4.55
C ALA A 8 8.51 -10.23 -6.06
N VAL A 9 9.17 -11.08 -6.88
CA VAL A 9 8.96 -11.11 -8.34
C VAL A 9 7.54 -11.53 -8.68
N ILE A 10 6.97 -12.50 -7.97
CA ILE A 10 5.57 -12.89 -8.18
C ILE A 10 4.64 -11.75 -7.74
N GLY A 11 4.87 -11.15 -6.57
CA GLY A 11 4.13 -9.98 -6.09
C GLY A 11 4.17 -8.81 -7.07
N TYR A 12 5.32 -8.52 -7.69
CA TYR A 12 5.43 -7.52 -8.76
C TYR A 12 4.48 -7.82 -9.94
N LYS A 13 4.38 -9.09 -10.36
CA LYS A 13 3.46 -9.48 -11.45
C LYS A 13 2.00 -9.37 -11.02
N MET A 14 1.68 -9.67 -9.75
CA MET A 14 0.35 -9.48 -9.20
C MET A 14 -0.05 -7.99 -9.26
N HIS A 15 0.81 -7.09 -8.79
CA HIS A 15 0.55 -5.65 -8.83
C HIS A 15 0.44 -5.07 -10.24
N THR A 16 1.32 -5.46 -11.15
CA THR A 16 1.23 -5.01 -12.54
C THR A 16 -0.03 -5.50 -13.23
N THR A 17 -0.49 -6.71 -12.91
CA THR A 17 -1.79 -7.24 -13.39
C THR A 17 -2.94 -6.40 -12.84
N ALA A 18 -2.93 -6.05 -11.53
CA ALA A 18 -3.94 -5.17 -10.95
C ALA A 18 -4.02 -3.82 -11.67
N MET A 19 -2.87 -3.19 -11.95
CA MET A 19 -2.79 -1.90 -12.63
C MET A 19 -3.28 -1.97 -14.09
N ILE A 20 -3.02 -3.09 -14.79
CA ILE A 20 -3.47 -3.28 -16.18
C ILE A 20 -4.98 -3.50 -16.25
N LEU A 21 -5.54 -4.29 -15.32
CA LEU A 21 -6.93 -4.70 -15.32
C LEU A 21 -7.86 -3.74 -14.57
N GLY A 22 -7.34 -2.98 -13.60
CA GLY A 22 -8.08 -2.05 -12.75
C GLY A 22 -8.55 -0.80 -13.50
N LYS A 23 -9.56 -0.97 -14.38
CA LYS A 23 -10.11 0.08 -15.23
C LYS A 23 -11.59 0.34 -14.91
N PRO A 24 -12.11 1.53 -15.26
CA PRO A 24 -13.53 1.82 -15.09
C PRO A 24 -14.42 0.75 -15.76
N GLY A 25 -15.46 0.33 -15.06
CA GLY A 25 -16.41 -0.68 -15.55
C GLY A 25 -16.06 -2.13 -15.18
N VAL A 26 -14.87 -2.38 -14.65
CA VAL A 26 -14.45 -3.71 -14.17
C VAL A 26 -14.82 -3.85 -12.70
N THR A 27 -15.20 -5.03 -12.22
CA THR A 27 -15.48 -5.26 -10.80
C THR A 27 -14.20 -5.50 -10.00
N GLU A 28 -14.20 -5.07 -8.73
CA GLU A 28 -13.10 -5.39 -7.79
C GLU A 28 -12.85 -6.89 -7.71
N LYS A 29 -13.93 -7.68 -7.66
CA LYS A 29 -13.88 -9.16 -7.59
C LYS A 29 -13.13 -9.78 -8.78
N PHE A 30 -13.36 -9.27 -9.98
CA PHE A 30 -12.66 -9.75 -11.18
C PHE A 30 -11.16 -9.48 -11.07
N VAL A 31 -10.78 -8.24 -10.74
CA VAL A 31 -9.36 -7.87 -10.62
C VAL A 31 -8.67 -8.67 -9.52
N GLY A 32 -9.28 -8.76 -8.32
CA GLY A 32 -8.73 -9.53 -7.20
C GLY A 32 -8.56 -11.02 -7.52
N GLY A 33 -9.51 -11.60 -8.25
CA GLY A 33 -9.43 -12.98 -8.73
C GLY A 33 -8.27 -13.21 -9.71
N GLN A 34 -8.08 -12.29 -10.66
CA GLN A 34 -6.96 -12.36 -11.60
C GLN A 34 -5.61 -12.20 -10.89
N VAL A 35 -5.51 -11.27 -9.96
CA VAL A 35 -4.32 -11.03 -9.13
C VAL A 35 -3.95 -12.29 -8.33
N SER A 36 -4.91 -12.91 -7.66
CA SER A 36 -4.69 -14.18 -6.93
C SER A 36 -4.31 -15.33 -7.86
N GLY A 37 -4.89 -15.37 -9.07
CA GLY A 37 -4.56 -16.35 -10.10
C GLY A 37 -3.11 -16.26 -10.59
N ILE A 38 -2.49 -15.09 -10.55
CA ILE A 38 -1.06 -14.93 -10.87
C ILE A 38 -0.19 -15.75 -9.90
N ALA A 39 -0.42 -15.64 -8.57
CA ALA A 39 0.34 -16.46 -7.61
C ALA A 39 0.23 -17.96 -7.94
N SER A 40 -0.98 -18.44 -8.18
CA SER A 40 -1.24 -19.85 -8.54
C SER A 40 -0.55 -20.26 -9.85
N SER A 41 -0.51 -19.38 -10.86
CA SER A 41 0.14 -19.65 -12.15
C SER A 41 1.67 -19.82 -12.05
N TYR A 42 2.27 -19.34 -10.98
CA TYR A 42 3.69 -19.52 -10.67
C TYR A 42 3.95 -20.67 -9.68
N GLY A 43 2.96 -21.54 -9.45
CA GLY A 43 3.07 -22.65 -8.50
C GLY A 43 3.12 -22.21 -7.03
N SER A 44 2.67 -20.98 -6.76
CA SER A 44 2.65 -20.36 -5.45
C SER A 44 1.22 -20.24 -4.91
N MET A 45 1.11 -19.89 -3.64
CA MET A 45 -0.16 -19.46 -3.02
C MET A 45 -0.14 -17.95 -2.81
N VAL A 46 -1.28 -17.35 -2.54
CA VAL A 46 -1.31 -16.00 -1.99
C VAL A 46 -0.81 -16.04 -0.54
N SER A 47 0.00 -15.07 -0.13
CA SER A 47 0.52 -14.98 1.25
C SER A 47 -0.57 -14.59 2.26
N PHE A 48 -1.60 -13.92 1.79
CA PHE A 48 -2.81 -13.56 2.52
C PHE A 48 -3.96 -13.32 1.52
N PRO A 49 -5.22 -13.27 1.96
CA PRO A 49 -6.34 -12.94 1.07
C PRO A 49 -6.12 -11.60 0.38
N THR A 50 -6.07 -11.61 -0.95
CA THR A 50 -5.83 -10.38 -1.75
C THR A 50 -6.86 -9.31 -1.41
N ILE A 51 -6.39 -8.12 -1.08
CA ILE A 51 -7.19 -6.92 -0.87
C ILE A 51 -7.15 -6.11 -2.16
N PHE A 52 -8.31 -5.80 -2.71
CA PHE A 52 -8.41 -4.91 -3.87
C PHE A 52 -9.71 -4.12 -3.78
N SER A 53 -9.61 -2.81 -3.62
CA SER A 53 -10.78 -1.95 -3.49
C SER A 53 -10.52 -0.51 -3.93
N GLN A 54 -11.55 0.15 -4.45
CA GLN A 54 -11.59 1.61 -4.62
C GLN A 54 -12.03 2.36 -3.35
N HIS A 55 -12.28 1.63 -2.26
CA HIS A 55 -12.58 2.11 -0.93
C HIS A 55 -11.43 1.79 0.03
N GLY A 56 -10.25 2.37 -0.23
CA GLY A 56 -9.04 2.15 0.56
C GLY A 56 -9.15 2.59 2.03
N GLU A 57 -10.17 3.38 2.37
CA GLU A 57 -10.52 3.73 3.75
C GLU A 57 -11.07 2.54 4.56
N ILE A 58 -11.50 1.48 3.88
CA ILE A 58 -11.91 0.22 4.50
C ILE A 58 -10.71 -0.72 4.46
N MET A 59 -9.98 -0.78 5.58
CA MET A 59 -8.83 -1.67 5.68
C MET A 59 -9.25 -3.15 5.72
N HIS A 60 -8.45 -4.01 5.10
CA HIS A 60 -8.67 -5.46 5.00
C HIS A 60 -10.00 -5.85 4.31
N GLY A 61 -10.48 -5.00 3.39
CA GLY A 61 -11.68 -5.29 2.60
C GLY A 61 -11.41 -6.32 1.50
N ASN A 62 -12.19 -7.41 1.47
CA ASN A 62 -12.15 -8.36 0.36
C ASN A 62 -12.67 -7.71 -0.93
N PRO A 63 -12.13 -8.10 -2.10
CA PRO A 63 -12.66 -7.63 -3.38
C PRO A 63 -14.16 -7.94 -3.52
N SER A 64 -14.94 -6.92 -3.79
CA SER A 64 -16.42 -6.98 -3.88
C SER A 64 -16.91 -6.99 -5.32
N MET A 65 -18.22 -7.09 -5.52
CA MET A 65 -18.86 -6.91 -6.83
C MET A 65 -19.00 -5.45 -7.23
N ALA A 66 -18.48 -4.51 -6.43
CA ALA A 66 -18.47 -3.08 -6.77
C ALA A 66 -17.70 -2.87 -8.09
N VAL A 67 -18.28 -2.01 -8.93
CA VAL A 67 -17.69 -1.64 -10.22
C VAL A 67 -16.74 -0.47 -10.02
N LEU A 68 -15.52 -0.57 -10.53
CA LEU A 68 -14.53 0.48 -10.48
C LEU A 68 -14.99 1.72 -11.26
N GLU A 69 -14.88 2.88 -10.62
CA GLU A 69 -15.36 4.15 -11.14
C GLU A 69 -14.20 5.03 -11.62
N ALA A 70 -14.45 5.75 -12.72
CA ALA A 70 -13.52 6.77 -13.19
C ALA A 70 -13.29 7.87 -12.13
N GLY A 71 -12.06 8.32 -11.97
CA GLY A 71 -11.69 9.36 -11.00
C GLY A 71 -11.41 8.85 -9.59
N ARG A 72 -11.64 7.56 -9.32
CA ARG A 72 -11.27 6.92 -8.06
C ARG A 72 -9.83 6.41 -8.08
N LEU A 73 -9.29 6.17 -6.89
CA LEU A 73 -8.07 5.37 -6.70
C LEU A 73 -8.47 3.92 -6.41
N ALA A 74 -7.64 2.98 -6.81
CA ALA A 74 -7.73 1.59 -6.38
C ALA A 74 -6.50 1.26 -5.53
N LEU A 75 -6.73 0.65 -4.38
CA LEU A 75 -5.73 0.07 -3.50
C LEU A 75 -5.65 -1.42 -3.82
N CYS A 76 -4.45 -1.91 -4.06
CA CYS A 76 -4.14 -3.32 -4.20
C CYS A 76 -3.12 -3.72 -3.15
N ASP A 77 -3.49 -4.63 -2.27
CA ASP A 77 -2.61 -5.21 -1.28
C ASP A 77 -2.58 -6.72 -1.50
N CYS A 78 -1.42 -7.23 -1.89
CA CYS A 78 -1.27 -8.61 -2.29
C CYS A 78 0.17 -9.09 -2.21
N GLY A 79 0.32 -10.38 -2.09
CA GLY A 79 1.61 -11.04 -2.10
C GLY A 79 1.48 -12.52 -2.40
N ALA A 80 2.62 -13.15 -2.63
CA ALA A 80 2.73 -14.58 -2.91
C ALA A 80 3.59 -15.29 -1.88
N GLU A 81 3.20 -16.49 -1.51
CA GLU A 81 3.95 -17.42 -0.67
C GLU A 81 4.59 -18.47 -1.57
N THR A 82 5.92 -18.59 -1.53
CA THR A 82 6.65 -19.61 -2.28
C THR A 82 6.43 -21.01 -1.68
N VAL A 83 6.80 -22.05 -2.41
CA VAL A 83 6.74 -23.45 -1.93
C VAL A 83 7.58 -23.69 -0.67
N ASN A 84 8.53 -22.84 -0.38
CA ASN A 84 9.37 -22.87 0.82
C ASN A 84 8.84 -21.97 1.94
N HIS A 85 7.60 -21.48 1.81
CA HIS A 85 6.89 -20.65 2.80
C HIS A 85 7.53 -19.28 3.07
N TYR A 86 8.18 -18.69 2.06
CA TYR A 86 8.62 -17.30 2.09
C TYR A 86 7.60 -16.41 1.38
N CYS A 87 7.23 -15.32 2.01
CA CYS A 87 6.15 -14.44 1.57
C CYS A 87 6.65 -13.13 0.98
N SER A 88 5.88 -12.55 0.06
CA SER A 88 5.90 -11.12 -0.22
C SER A 88 4.60 -10.49 0.27
N ASP A 89 4.69 -9.22 0.64
CA ASP A 89 3.57 -8.43 1.14
C ASP A 89 3.82 -6.97 0.77
N ASN A 90 3.02 -6.46 -0.15
CA ASN A 90 3.16 -5.10 -0.64
C ASN A 90 1.80 -4.48 -0.97
N THR A 91 1.64 -3.21 -0.64
CA THR A 91 0.49 -2.42 -1.08
C THR A 91 0.88 -1.42 -2.17
N ARG A 92 0.03 -1.27 -3.17
CA ARG A 92 0.13 -0.22 -4.20
C ARG A 92 -1.23 0.41 -4.44
N THR A 93 -1.23 1.75 -4.51
CA THR A 93 -2.42 2.53 -4.86
C THR A 93 -2.20 3.21 -6.21
N PHE A 94 -3.21 3.15 -7.07
CA PHE A 94 -3.13 3.71 -8.42
C PHE A 94 -4.49 4.26 -8.88
N PRO A 95 -4.50 5.21 -9.83
CA PRO A 95 -5.75 5.78 -10.33
C PRO A 95 -6.45 4.84 -11.31
N VAL A 96 -7.72 4.54 -11.07
CA VAL A 96 -8.56 3.67 -11.93
C VAL A 96 -8.61 4.18 -13.37
N SER A 97 -8.58 5.50 -13.58
CA SER A 97 -8.56 6.12 -14.92
C SER A 97 -7.17 6.24 -15.55
N GLY A 98 -6.13 5.67 -14.94
CA GLY A 98 -4.73 5.74 -15.42
C GLY A 98 -4.04 7.08 -15.19
N LYS A 99 -4.73 8.10 -14.66
CA LYS A 99 -4.18 9.41 -14.33
C LYS A 99 -4.71 9.89 -12.98
N PHE A 100 -3.81 10.39 -12.14
CA PHE A 100 -4.18 11.07 -10.90
C PHE A 100 -4.83 12.42 -11.20
N THR A 101 -5.82 12.80 -10.40
CA THR A 101 -6.18 14.22 -10.26
C THR A 101 -5.06 14.96 -9.51
N GLN A 102 -5.04 16.30 -9.58
CA GLN A 102 -4.04 17.09 -8.88
C GLN A 102 -4.02 16.80 -7.37
N LYS A 103 -5.18 16.77 -6.73
CA LYS A 103 -5.29 16.47 -5.29
C LYS A 103 -4.83 15.06 -4.93
N GLN A 104 -5.16 14.06 -5.75
CA GLN A 104 -4.68 12.68 -5.55
C GLN A 104 -3.16 12.61 -5.66
N LEU A 105 -2.59 13.29 -6.65
CA LEU A 105 -1.14 13.31 -6.87
C LEU A 105 -0.39 13.99 -5.70
N GLU A 106 -0.94 15.06 -5.14
CA GLU A 106 -0.38 15.74 -3.96
C GLU A 106 -0.28 14.77 -2.77
N ILE A 107 -1.36 14.06 -2.44
CA ILE A 107 -1.35 13.06 -1.35
C ILE A 107 -0.45 11.87 -1.69
N TYR A 108 -0.51 11.38 -2.93
CA TYR A 108 0.34 10.27 -3.38
C TYR A 108 1.83 10.57 -3.18
N LYS A 109 2.27 11.78 -3.54
CA LYS A 109 3.66 12.21 -3.36
C LYS A 109 4.09 12.30 -1.90
N VAL A 110 3.19 12.68 -1.02
CA VAL A 110 3.47 12.65 0.43
C VAL A 110 3.73 11.21 0.90
N VAL A 111 2.90 10.27 0.47
CA VAL A 111 3.08 8.85 0.82
C VAL A 111 4.34 8.27 0.20
N GLU A 112 4.67 8.63 -1.05
CA GLU A 112 5.91 8.27 -1.73
C GLU A 112 7.15 8.78 -0.97
N GLU A 113 7.14 10.04 -0.53
CA GLU A 113 8.20 10.62 0.31
C GLU A 113 8.37 9.85 1.64
N CYS A 114 7.25 9.51 2.28
CA CYS A 114 7.26 8.70 3.51
C CYS A 114 7.87 7.31 3.28
N HIS A 115 7.49 6.65 2.19
CA HIS A 115 8.04 5.34 1.79
C HIS A 115 9.55 5.42 1.55
N ASP A 116 10.01 6.40 0.78
CA ASP A 116 11.43 6.60 0.48
C ASP A 116 12.24 6.93 1.74
N ALA A 117 11.68 7.72 2.65
CA ALA A 117 12.31 8.02 3.93
C ALA A 117 12.44 6.75 4.78
N ALA A 118 11.40 5.91 4.84
CA ALA A 118 11.43 4.64 5.56
C ALA A 118 12.56 3.74 5.03
N LEU A 119 12.68 3.58 3.71
CA LEU A 119 13.76 2.80 3.08
C LEU A 119 15.15 3.34 3.44
N LYS A 120 15.34 4.66 3.37
CA LYS A 120 16.64 5.29 3.69
C LYS A 120 17.03 5.15 5.16
N LEU A 121 16.05 5.17 6.06
CA LEU A 121 16.25 5.09 7.51
C LEU A 121 16.41 3.64 8.00
N SER A 122 15.86 2.66 7.29
CA SER A 122 15.94 1.23 7.63
C SER A 122 17.35 0.70 7.40
N LYS A 123 18.19 0.76 8.44
CA LYS A 123 19.59 0.32 8.43
C LYS A 123 19.86 -0.59 9.63
N PRO A 124 20.87 -1.46 9.54
CA PRO A 124 21.28 -2.25 10.69
C PRO A 124 21.53 -1.41 11.94
N GLY A 125 20.98 -1.83 13.06
CA GLY A 125 21.10 -1.13 14.36
C GLY A 125 20.07 -0.04 14.62
N VAL A 126 19.27 0.39 13.62
CA VAL A 126 18.17 1.34 13.83
C VAL A 126 16.94 0.59 14.34
N LYS A 127 16.31 1.12 15.38
CA LYS A 127 15.06 0.56 15.89
C LYS A 127 13.91 0.87 14.91
N TYR A 128 13.12 -0.12 14.58
CA TYR A 128 11.99 0.04 13.64
C TYR A 128 10.98 1.11 14.11
N MET A 129 10.77 1.22 15.42
CA MET A 129 9.93 2.25 16.01
C MET A 129 10.45 3.68 15.73
N ASP A 130 11.78 3.88 15.70
CA ASP A 130 12.35 5.19 15.38
C ASP A 130 12.10 5.55 13.90
N VAL A 131 12.16 4.57 13.00
CA VAL A 131 11.79 4.74 11.59
C VAL A 131 10.32 5.11 11.47
N HIS A 132 9.44 4.39 12.18
CA HIS A 132 8.00 4.69 12.19
C HIS A 132 7.71 6.13 12.61
N PHE A 133 8.24 6.58 13.76
CA PHE A 133 8.00 7.93 14.23
C PHE A 133 8.64 9.01 13.34
N ALA A 134 9.76 8.73 12.70
CA ALA A 134 10.32 9.65 11.72
C ALA A 134 9.37 9.83 10.51
N VAL A 135 8.80 8.75 10.00
CA VAL A 135 7.80 8.79 8.94
C VAL A 135 6.52 9.50 9.38
N CYS A 136 6.04 9.26 10.61
CA CYS A 136 4.88 9.96 11.16
C CYS A 136 5.08 11.48 11.21
N ARG A 137 6.30 11.96 11.53
CA ARG A 137 6.63 13.39 11.51
C ARG A 137 6.59 13.95 10.09
N ILE A 138 7.21 13.29 9.13
CA ILE A 138 7.19 13.70 7.73
C ILE A 138 5.74 13.80 7.24
N LEU A 139 4.96 12.75 7.46
CA LEU A 139 3.55 12.72 7.08
C LEU A 139 2.77 13.88 7.69
N PHE A 140 2.92 14.11 9.00
CA PHE A 140 2.19 15.17 9.70
C PHE A 140 2.58 16.56 9.22
N ASP A 141 3.86 16.81 8.96
CA ASP A 141 4.34 18.08 8.40
C ASP A 141 3.76 18.33 7.00
N ARG A 142 3.76 17.33 6.12
CA ARG A 142 3.14 17.46 4.80
C ARG A 142 1.62 17.67 4.87
N MET A 143 0.93 17.03 5.81
CA MET A 143 -0.49 17.30 6.04
C MET A 143 -0.74 18.74 6.53
N LYS A 144 0.18 19.34 7.29
CA LYS A 144 0.12 20.77 7.67
C LYS A 144 0.28 21.67 6.45
N GLU A 145 1.25 21.39 5.58
CA GLU A 145 1.48 22.15 4.33
C GLU A 145 0.26 22.11 3.41
N LEU A 146 -0.45 20.99 3.39
CA LEU A 146 -1.72 20.83 2.65
C LEU A 146 -2.95 21.44 3.36
N GLY A 147 -2.76 22.01 4.56
CA GLY A 147 -3.85 22.59 5.35
C GLY A 147 -4.77 21.59 6.03
N LEU A 148 -4.39 20.30 6.07
CA LEU A 148 -5.16 19.20 6.65
C LEU A 148 -4.84 18.96 8.12
N ALA A 149 -3.75 19.53 8.64
CA ALA A 149 -3.33 19.44 10.04
C ALA A 149 -2.83 20.79 10.55
N LYS A 150 -2.72 20.95 11.87
CA LYS A 150 -2.22 22.17 12.55
C LYS A 150 -1.42 21.79 13.78
N GLY A 151 -0.61 22.72 14.28
CA GLY A 151 0.12 22.61 15.55
C GLY A 151 1.58 22.20 15.39
N ASP A 152 2.23 21.99 16.52
CA ASP A 152 3.60 21.51 16.60
C ASP A 152 3.65 20.03 16.23
N THR A 153 4.55 19.65 15.35
CA THR A 153 4.64 18.29 14.82
C THR A 153 5.07 17.27 15.85
N ASP A 154 6.06 17.60 16.68
CA ASP A 154 6.55 16.67 17.68
C ASP A 154 5.51 16.42 18.77
N ALA A 155 4.84 17.48 19.24
CA ALA A 155 3.75 17.37 20.21
C ALA A 155 2.56 16.57 19.62
N ALA A 156 2.20 16.81 18.37
CA ALA A 156 1.11 16.11 17.69
C ALA A 156 1.42 14.62 17.52
N VAL A 157 2.64 14.28 17.10
CA VAL A 157 3.07 12.88 16.93
C VAL A 157 3.14 12.17 18.28
N ALA A 158 3.66 12.83 19.32
CA ALA A 158 3.68 12.29 20.69
C ALA A 158 2.27 12.04 21.24
N ALA A 159 1.31 12.88 20.90
CA ALA A 159 -0.11 12.72 21.25
C ALA A 159 -0.87 11.72 20.37
N GLY A 160 -0.22 11.14 19.36
CA GLY A 160 -0.85 10.17 18.45
C GLY A 160 -1.71 10.78 17.34
N ALA A 161 -1.67 12.10 17.11
CA ALA A 161 -2.50 12.77 16.11
C ALA A 161 -2.21 12.33 14.66
N HIS A 162 -0.99 11.82 14.39
CA HIS A 162 -0.63 11.21 13.10
C HIS A 162 -1.52 10.01 12.73
N ALA A 163 -2.13 9.33 13.71
CA ALA A 163 -3.00 8.19 13.48
C ALA A 163 -4.28 8.53 12.69
N MET A 164 -4.66 9.81 12.57
CA MET A 164 -5.72 10.24 11.65
C MET A 164 -5.38 9.94 10.19
N PHE A 165 -4.09 9.90 9.84
CA PHE A 165 -3.62 9.70 8.46
C PHE A 165 -2.90 8.35 8.30
N LEU A 166 -2.31 7.82 9.36
CA LEU A 166 -1.64 6.53 9.42
C LEU A 166 -2.06 5.80 10.71
N PRO A 167 -3.21 5.12 10.70
CA PRO A 167 -3.79 4.51 11.91
C PRO A 167 -3.14 3.19 12.32
N HIS A 168 -2.15 2.71 11.59
CA HIS A 168 -1.44 1.44 11.83
C HIS A 168 0.08 1.63 11.87
N GLY A 169 0.81 0.57 12.14
CA GLY A 169 2.27 0.58 12.06
C GLY A 169 2.79 0.79 10.63
N LEU A 170 4.07 1.10 10.51
CA LEU A 170 4.73 1.30 9.21
C LEU A 170 4.80 -0.01 8.40
N GLY A 171 4.86 -1.13 9.08
CA GLY A 171 4.91 -2.47 8.51
C GLY A 171 5.13 -3.50 9.63
N HIS A 172 5.38 -4.74 9.26
CA HIS A 172 5.54 -5.85 10.20
C HIS A 172 6.53 -6.89 9.65
N MET A 173 6.92 -7.83 10.51
CA MET A 173 7.67 -9.02 10.10
C MET A 173 6.76 -9.95 9.28
N MET A 174 7.35 -10.62 8.31
CA MET A 174 6.71 -11.66 7.50
C MET A 174 7.17 -13.05 7.92
#